data_334d999692a27058dda671703879940a
#
_entry.id   334d999692a27058dda671703879940a
#
_cell.length_a   1.000
_cell.length_b   1.000
_cell.length_c   1.000
_cell.angle_alpha   90.00
_cell.angle_beta   90.00
_cell.angle_gamma   90.00
#
_symmetry.space_group_name_H-M   'P 1'
#
loop_
_entity.id
_entity.type
_entity.pdbx_description
1 polymer ?
#
loop_
_entity_poly.entity_id
_entity_poly.type
_entity_poly.pdbx_seq_one_letter_code
_entity_poly.pdbx_strand_id
1 'polypeptide(L)'
;MFKFSFQVETDEEAPSTSGKDEKTQPNPTPNGATDSDVQENIEVYPCEELSIDTLQSTKTPVNPDVTTTFTPAAEYPIDYLNQLALLDETFTDDIVTAESDHSDLVPNRYEGGLKVWECTFDLGMFLVESEDRRAEFREKKVLDLGCGAGILGIEALLLGSSCVHFQDYNKDVLTKFTMVNYELNCGSSDKEGDRQDPVGAVKFYSGDWGSFTEKCHDKYDLILTSETIYSTHNYAKLLELFDRKLETGGVVYLAAKTYYFGVGGGVRLFEAAIDADGRFRHELVWKCASGVKREIVRITRK
;
A
#
# COMPACT_ATOMS: atom_id res chain seq x y z
N MET A 1 5.24 -21.06 2.31
CA MET A 1 6.43 -20.58 1.58
C MET A 1 6.04 -20.46 0.11
N PHE A 2 5.54 -19.31 -0.28
CA PHE A 2 5.08 -19.07 -1.64
C PHE A 2 6.28 -18.85 -2.55
N LYS A 3 6.45 -19.74 -3.53
CA LYS A 3 7.47 -19.61 -4.57
C LYS A 3 6.78 -19.08 -5.83
N PHE A 4 7.08 -17.83 -6.21
CA PHE A 4 6.87 -17.39 -7.57
C PHE A 4 7.89 -18.11 -8.47
N SER A 5 7.43 -19.00 -9.34
CA SER A 5 8.26 -19.59 -10.40
C SER A 5 8.24 -18.64 -11.59
N PHE A 6 9.26 -17.80 -11.72
CA PHE A 6 9.55 -17.14 -12.99
C PHE A 6 10.31 -18.13 -13.86
N GLN A 7 9.71 -18.61 -14.95
CA GLN A 7 10.47 -19.21 -16.05
C GLN A 7 11.13 -18.07 -16.81
N VAL A 8 12.45 -18.00 -16.72
CA VAL A 8 13.28 -17.16 -17.59
C VAL A 8 13.42 -17.95 -18.89
N GLU A 9 12.72 -17.54 -19.95
CA GLU A 9 13.02 -17.99 -21.30
C GLU A 9 14.35 -17.36 -21.71
N THR A 10 15.37 -18.19 -21.87
CA THR A 10 16.62 -17.82 -22.50
C THR A 10 16.43 -17.94 -24.00
N ASP A 11 16.55 -16.81 -24.71
CA ASP A 11 16.65 -16.79 -26.18
C ASP A 11 17.91 -17.52 -26.62
N GLU A 12 17.77 -18.76 -27.11
CA GLU A 12 18.78 -19.42 -27.94
C GLU A 12 18.48 -19.15 -29.41
N GLU A 13 19.46 -18.59 -30.07
CA GLU A 13 19.48 -18.34 -31.50
C GLU A 13 19.29 -19.64 -32.30
N ALA A 14 18.36 -19.66 -33.25
CA ALA A 14 18.23 -20.71 -34.24
C ALA A 14 18.59 -20.22 -35.65
N PRO A 15 19.25 -21.05 -36.47
CA PRO A 15 19.83 -20.63 -37.74
C PRO A 15 18.83 -20.62 -38.89
N SER A 16 19.07 -19.70 -39.82
CA SER A 16 18.39 -19.48 -41.09
C SER A 16 18.35 -20.70 -42.01
N THR A 17 17.15 -21.03 -42.57
CA THR A 17 17.07 -21.68 -43.87
C THR A 17 15.87 -21.14 -44.66
N SER A 18 16.14 -20.99 -45.95
CA SER A 18 15.39 -20.42 -47.06
C SER A 18 14.13 -21.15 -47.51
N GLY A 19 13.10 -20.39 -47.87
CA GLY A 19 12.38 -20.55 -49.16
C GLY A 19 11.13 -21.42 -49.19
N LYS A 20 9.99 -20.80 -49.44
CA LYS A 20 9.15 -20.92 -50.63
C LYS A 20 7.74 -20.33 -50.44
N ASP A 21 7.29 -19.67 -51.50
CA ASP A 21 6.01 -19.05 -51.73
C ASP A 21 4.80 -19.94 -51.44
N GLU A 22 3.74 -19.38 -50.77
CA GLU A 22 2.35 -19.71 -51.10
C GLU A 22 1.34 -18.66 -50.62
N LYS A 23 0.68 -18.09 -51.60
CA LYS A 23 -0.68 -17.53 -51.76
C LYS A 23 -1.41 -16.92 -50.54
N THR A 24 -1.56 -15.63 -50.67
CA THR A 24 -2.57 -14.74 -50.07
C THR A 24 -4.00 -15.24 -50.17
N GLN A 25 -4.68 -15.35 -49.03
CA GLN A 25 -6.15 -15.24 -48.96
C GLN A 25 -6.49 -14.08 -47.99
N PRO A 26 -7.53 -13.27 -48.27
CA PRO A 26 -7.88 -12.13 -47.46
C PRO A 26 -8.60 -12.54 -46.18
N ASN A 27 -8.14 -12.02 -45.04
CA ASN A 27 -8.81 -12.11 -43.74
C ASN A 27 -10.16 -11.36 -43.78
N PRO A 28 -11.21 -11.89 -43.14
CA PRO A 28 -12.46 -11.17 -42.95
C PRO A 28 -12.26 -10.06 -41.89
N THR A 29 -12.75 -8.89 -42.18
CA THR A 29 -12.92 -7.74 -41.30
C THR A 29 -13.65 -8.15 -40.01
N PRO A 30 -13.16 -7.81 -38.82
CA PRO A 30 -13.95 -7.96 -37.61
C PRO A 30 -15.04 -6.88 -37.60
N ASN A 31 -16.28 -7.34 -37.57
CA ASN A 31 -17.47 -6.53 -37.32
C ASN A 31 -17.28 -5.77 -35.98
N GLY A 32 -17.59 -4.46 -36.02
CA GLY A 32 -17.66 -3.62 -34.86
C GLY A 32 -18.61 -4.18 -33.80
N ALA A 33 -18.06 -4.67 -32.72
CA ALA A 33 -18.75 -4.75 -31.45
C ALA A 33 -18.67 -3.36 -30.83
N THR A 34 -19.80 -2.68 -30.77
CA THR A 34 -20.01 -1.51 -29.94
C THR A 34 -19.83 -1.96 -28.50
N ASP A 35 -18.78 -1.49 -27.87
CA ASP A 35 -18.57 -1.56 -26.43
C ASP A 35 -19.71 -0.74 -25.79
N SER A 36 -20.84 -1.39 -25.55
CA SER A 36 -21.92 -0.83 -24.76
C SER A 36 -21.52 -1.02 -23.30
N ASP A 37 -21.27 0.09 -22.62
CA ASP A 37 -21.10 0.29 -21.20
C ASP A 37 -21.97 -0.66 -20.34
N VAL A 38 -21.48 -1.83 -20.05
CA VAL A 38 -21.89 -2.58 -18.87
C VAL A 38 -21.01 -2.06 -17.75
N GLN A 39 -21.41 -0.95 -17.13
CA GLN A 39 -20.99 -0.63 -15.78
C GLN A 39 -21.56 -1.74 -14.89
N GLU A 40 -20.80 -2.82 -14.72
CA GLU A 40 -21.03 -3.71 -13.59
C GLU A 40 -20.98 -2.82 -12.35
N ASN A 41 -22.08 -2.77 -11.59
CA ASN A 41 -22.12 -2.19 -10.26
C ASN A 41 -21.19 -3.04 -9.38
N ILE A 42 -19.91 -2.73 -9.39
CA ILE A 42 -18.92 -3.36 -8.53
C ILE A 42 -19.25 -2.90 -7.11
N GLU A 43 -19.79 -3.81 -6.31
CA GLU A 43 -20.04 -3.55 -4.90
C GLU A 43 -18.69 -3.37 -4.20
N VAL A 44 -18.44 -2.17 -3.70
CA VAL A 44 -17.23 -1.83 -2.92
C VAL A 44 -17.58 -1.75 -1.44
N TYR A 45 -16.62 -2.09 -0.59
CA TYR A 45 -16.83 -1.97 0.86
C TYR A 45 -16.96 -0.49 1.26
N PRO A 46 -18.04 -0.13 1.99
CA PRO A 46 -18.20 1.23 2.50
C PRO A 46 -17.12 1.51 3.56
N CYS A 47 -16.74 2.79 3.69
CA CYS A 47 -15.80 3.17 4.73
C CYS A 47 -16.43 3.06 6.12
N GLU A 48 -15.69 2.41 7.05
CA GLU A 48 -16.00 2.36 8.47
C GLU A 48 -14.85 2.97 9.28
N GLU A 49 -15.16 3.80 10.29
CA GLU A 49 -14.21 4.19 11.33
C GLU A 49 -14.23 3.13 12.41
N LEU A 50 -13.06 2.57 12.76
CA LEU A 50 -12.92 1.46 13.69
C LEU A 50 -12.31 1.96 14.99
N SER A 51 -12.82 1.49 16.14
CA SER A 51 -12.24 1.80 17.45
C SER A 51 -11.21 0.74 17.84
N ILE A 52 -10.08 1.20 18.36
CA ILE A 52 -9.03 0.34 18.90
C ILE A 52 -9.51 -0.39 20.18
N ASP A 53 -10.53 0.13 20.86
CA ASP A 53 -11.12 -0.50 22.05
C ASP A 53 -11.66 -1.91 21.75
N THR A 54 -11.96 -2.22 20.49
CA THR A 54 -12.37 -3.56 20.07
C THR A 54 -11.27 -4.61 20.26
N LEU A 55 -9.98 -4.21 20.28
CA LEU A 55 -8.84 -5.10 20.53
C LEU A 55 -8.63 -5.41 22.01
N GLN A 56 -9.05 -4.52 22.93
CA GLN A 56 -8.79 -4.68 24.37
C GLN A 56 -9.48 -5.91 24.98
N SER A 57 -10.47 -6.45 24.30
CA SER A 57 -11.13 -7.70 24.71
C SER A 57 -10.35 -8.98 24.35
N THR A 58 -9.30 -8.88 23.52
CA THR A 58 -8.54 -10.02 22.99
C THR A 58 -7.03 -9.92 23.24
N LYS A 59 -6.58 -9.34 24.37
CA LYS A 59 -5.15 -9.29 24.75
C LYS A 59 -4.57 -10.70 24.88
N THR A 60 -4.30 -11.34 23.75
CA THR A 60 -3.44 -12.51 23.69
C THR A 60 -1.99 -11.99 23.75
N PRO A 61 -1.14 -12.48 24.67
CA PRO A 61 0.26 -12.12 24.66
C PRO A 61 0.84 -12.46 23.29
N VAL A 62 1.35 -11.48 22.57
CA VAL A 62 1.98 -11.74 21.27
C VAL A 62 3.23 -12.60 21.52
N ASN A 63 3.24 -13.78 20.92
CA ASN A 63 4.37 -14.69 21.01
C ASN A 63 5.56 -14.11 20.22
N PRO A 64 6.75 -13.96 20.81
CA PRO A 64 7.95 -13.48 20.11
C PRO A 64 8.29 -14.27 18.83
N ASP A 65 7.90 -15.53 18.73
CA ASP A 65 8.12 -16.37 17.55
C ASP A 65 7.33 -15.91 16.32
N VAL A 66 6.28 -15.12 16.51
CA VAL A 66 5.39 -14.63 15.44
C VAL A 66 5.56 -13.13 15.16
N THR A 67 6.58 -12.50 15.75
CA THR A 67 6.94 -11.11 15.48
C THR A 67 8.25 -10.99 14.73
N THR A 68 8.41 -9.89 14.01
CA THR A 68 9.62 -9.50 13.30
C THR A 68 9.85 -8.01 13.54
N THR A 69 11.11 -7.58 13.62
CA THR A 69 11.45 -6.18 13.81
C THR A 69 12.00 -5.59 12.52
N PHE A 70 11.42 -4.49 12.08
CA PHE A 70 11.97 -3.61 11.06
C PHE A 70 12.72 -2.47 11.75
N THR A 71 13.98 -2.24 11.39
CA THR A 71 14.81 -1.19 12.01
C THR A 71 15.31 -0.24 10.93
N PRO A 72 14.52 0.76 10.53
CA PRO A 72 14.93 1.75 9.53
C PRO A 72 16.09 2.63 10.02
N ALA A 73 16.14 2.94 11.30
CA ALA A 73 17.29 3.49 12.00
C ALA A 73 17.34 2.91 13.42
N ALA A 74 18.51 2.95 14.06
CA ALA A 74 18.73 2.32 15.38
C ALA A 74 17.76 2.84 16.46
N GLU A 75 17.31 4.09 16.33
CA GLU A 75 16.41 4.76 17.27
C GLU A 75 14.92 4.43 17.02
N TYR A 76 14.57 3.81 15.89
CA TYR A 76 13.19 3.59 15.45
C TYR A 76 12.93 2.11 15.09
N PRO A 77 13.11 1.15 16.01
CA PRO A 77 12.71 -0.24 15.76
C PRO A 77 11.18 -0.34 15.77
N ILE A 78 10.63 -1.07 14.80
CA ILE A 78 9.19 -1.30 14.66
C ILE A 78 8.96 -2.80 14.66
N ASP A 79 8.26 -3.29 15.67
CA ASP A 79 7.87 -4.68 15.78
C ASP A 79 6.54 -4.89 15.04
N TYR A 80 6.44 -5.94 14.25
CA TYR A 80 5.22 -6.29 13.54
C TYR A 80 5.02 -7.79 13.46
N LEU A 81 3.78 -8.23 13.34
CA LEU A 81 3.44 -9.63 13.15
C LEU A 81 4.00 -10.14 11.83
N ASN A 82 4.58 -11.33 11.85
CA ASN A 82 4.94 -12.04 10.63
C ASN A 82 3.77 -12.88 10.11
N GLN A 83 3.91 -13.47 8.93
CA GLN A 83 2.84 -14.26 8.32
C GLN A 83 2.42 -15.49 9.17
N LEU A 84 3.28 -16.01 10.04
CA LEU A 84 2.94 -17.14 10.92
C LEU A 84 1.88 -16.76 11.96
N ALA A 85 1.90 -15.50 12.42
CA ALA A 85 0.89 -14.98 13.35
C ALA A 85 -0.53 -15.01 12.78
N LEU A 86 -0.64 -14.92 11.46
CA LEU A 86 -1.93 -14.80 10.76
C LEU A 86 -2.52 -16.17 10.38
N LEU A 87 -1.74 -17.26 10.51
CA LEU A 87 -2.21 -18.60 10.10
C LEU A 87 -3.36 -19.15 10.96
N ASP A 88 -3.41 -18.75 12.24
CA ASP A 88 -4.42 -19.23 13.18
C ASP A 88 -5.63 -18.28 13.28
N GLU A 89 -5.62 -17.15 12.54
CA GLU A 89 -6.69 -16.18 12.53
C GLU A 89 -7.85 -16.61 11.61
N THR A 90 -9.08 -16.30 12.02
CA THR A 90 -10.26 -16.47 11.16
C THR A 90 -10.49 -15.20 10.36
N PHE A 91 -10.41 -15.29 9.06
CA PHE A 91 -10.63 -14.17 8.14
C PHE A 91 -12.00 -14.24 7.46
N THR A 92 -12.40 -13.14 6.82
CA THR A 92 -13.58 -13.13 5.97
C THR A 92 -13.42 -14.07 4.78
N ASP A 93 -14.55 -14.55 4.22
CA ASP A 93 -14.56 -15.50 3.10
C ASP A 93 -13.74 -15.02 1.90
N ASP A 94 -13.67 -13.70 1.66
CA ASP A 94 -12.90 -13.12 0.55
C ASP A 94 -11.39 -13.33 0.73
N ILE A 95 -10.87 -13.18 1.94
CA ILE A 95 -9.45 -13.43 2.27
C ILE A 95 -9.15 -14.92 2.22
N VAL A 96 -10.04 -15.76 2.80
CA VAL A 96 -9.89 -17.22 2.76
C VAL A 96 -9.89 -17.74 1.32
N THR A 97 -10.74 -17.18 0.45
CA THR A 97 -10.77 -17.53 -0.97
C THR A 97 -9.47 -17.13 -1.66
N ALA A 98 -8.97 -15.92 -1.43
CA ALA A 98 -7.69 -15.47 -1.98
C ALA A 98 -6.53 -16.39 -1.58
N GLU A 99 -6.47 -16.78 -0.30
CA GLU A 99 -5.44 -17.72 0.19
C GLU A 99 -5.57 -19.11 -0.47
N SER A 100 -6.79 -19.64 -0.60
CA SER A 100 -7.04 -20.94 -1.23
C SER A 100 -6.62 -20.96 -2.71
N ASP A 101 -6.80 -19.84 -3.40
CA ASP A 101 -6.43 -19.65 -4.79
C ASP A 101 -4.95 -19.26 -4.98
N HIS A 102 -4.19 -19.18 -3.87
CA HIS A 102 -2.80 -18.72 -3.86
C HIS A 102 -2.61 -17.34 -4.51
N SER A 103 -3.60 -16.47 -4.35
CA SER A 103 -3.61 -15.10 -4.89
C SER A 103 -3.34 -14.09 -3.79
N ASP A 104 -2.35 -13.22 -4.01
CA ASP A 104 -2.12 -12.07 -3.12
C ASP A 104 -3.16 -10.95 -3.34
N LEU A 105 -4.05 -11.08 -4.36
CA LEU A 105 -4.97 -10.03 -4.76
C LEU A 105 -6.24 -10.63 -5.39
N VAL A 106 -7.39 -10.23 -4.87
CA VAL A 106 -8.71 -10.43 -5.50
C VAL A 106 -9.36 -9.06 -5.62
N PRO A 107 -9.34 -8.45 -6.83
CA PRO A 107 -9.76 -7.06 -7.02
C PRO A 107 -11.13 -6.76 -6.41
N ASN A 108 -11.24 -5.64 -5.67
CA ASN A 108 -12.44 -5.19 -4.95
C ASN A 108 -12.95 -6.14 -3.84
N ARG A 109 -12.16 -7.14 -3.45
CA ARG A 109 -12.46 -8.08 -2.38
C ARG A 109 -11.34 -8.14 -1.37
N TYR A 110 -10.13 -8.50 -1.82
CA TYR A 110 -8.93 -8.52 -1.00
C TYR A 110 -7.77 -7.87 -1.75
N GLU A 111 -7.23 -6.80 -1.19
CA GLU A 111 -6.25 -5.92 -1.83
C GLU A 111 -4.81 -6.16 -1.31
N GLY A 112 -4.52 -7.36 -0.79
CA GLY A 112 -3.15 -7.81 -0.47
C GLY A 112 -2.56 -7.25 0.83
N GLY A 113 -3.39 -6.70 1.73
CA GLY A 113 -2.92 -5.97 2.92
C GLY A 113 -2.32 -6.83 4.04
N LEU A 114 -2.51 -8.16 4.05
CA LEU A 114 -1.91 -9.06 5.06
C LEU A 114 -0.44 -9.39 4.81
N LYS A 115 0.15 -8.88 3.73
CA LYS A 115 1.54 -9.06 3.39
C LYS A 115 2.27 -7.73 3.43
N VAL A 116 3.46 -7.70 4.05
CA VAL A 116 4.34 -6.53 3.96
C VAL A 116 5.15 -6.63 2.67
N TRP A 117 4.99 -5.61 1.82
CA TRP A 117 5.65 -5.54 0.52
C TRP A 117 6.95 -4.76 0.60
N GLU A 118 7.87 -5.00 -0.32
CA GLU A 118 9.22 -4.45 -0.28
C GLU A 118 9.26 -2.91 -0.29
N CYS A 119 8.33 -2.27 -1.00
CA CYS A 119 8.30 -0.80 -1.07
C CYS A 119 7.97 -0.13 0.26
N THR A 120 7.31 -0.83 1.19
CA THR A 120 7.06 -0.35 2.55
C THR A 120 8.37 -0.14 3.30
N PHE A 121 9.29 -1.11 3.22
CA PHE A 121 10.60 -1.00 3.84
C PHE A 121 11.48 0.05 3.16
N ASP A 122 11.45 0.13 1.82
CA ASP A 122 12.18 1.15 1.07
C ASP A 122 11.73 2.56 1.50
N LEU A 123 10.41 2.78 1.65
CA LEU A 123 9.88 4.07 2.08
C LEU A 123 10.27 4.38 3.52
N GLY A 124 10.10 3.44 4.46
CA GLY A 124 10.51 3.64 5.85
C GLY A 124 11.99 3.99 5.96
N MET A 125 12.89 3.25 5.31
CA MET A 125 14.31 3.59 5.28
C MET A 125 14.57 5.00 4.74
N PHE A 126 13.85 5.41 3.68
CA PHE A 126 13.97 6.73 3.09
C PHE A 126 13.53 7.85 4.04
N LEU A 127 12.44 7.65 4.79
CA LEU A 127 11.89 8.68 5.69
C LEU A 127 12.83 9.03 6.84
N VAL A 128 13.64 8.08 7.31
CA VAL A 128 14.60 8.31 8.42
C VAL A 128 16.02 8.63 7.97
N GLU A 129 16.31 8.62 6.66
CA GLU A 129 17.67 8.74 6.12
C GLU A 129 18.36 10.06 6.55
N SER A 130 17.60 11.16 6.75
CA SER A 130 18.14 12.44 7.16
C SER A 130 17.31 13.10 8.25
N GLU A 131 17.96 13.96 9.07
CA GLU A 131 17.25 14.74 10.10
C GLU A 131 16.17 15.65 9.51
N ASP A 132 16.42 16.23 8.34
CA ASP A 132 15.44 17.10 7.66
C ASP A 132 14.16 16.34 7.33
N ARG A 133 14.25 15.09 6.84
CA ARG A 133 13.08 14.25 6.58
C ARG A 133 12.37 13.85 7.84
N ARG A 134 13.10 13.43 8.88
CA ARG A 134 12.50 13.12 10.19
C ARG A 134 11.76 14.32 10.77
N ALA A 135 12.32 15.52 10.61
CA ALA A 135 11.69 16.76 11.07
C ALA A 135 10.39 17.12 10.36
N GLU A 136 10.16 16.61 9.11
CA GLU A 136 8.90 16.81 8.38
C GLU A 136 7.69 16.22 9.12
N PHE A 137 7.88 15.26 10.03
CA PHE A 137 6.80 14.58 10.75
C PHE A 137 6.36 15.26 12.05
N ARG A 138 7.21 16.11 12.62
CA ARG A 138 6.95 16.73 13.93
C ARG A 138 5.66 17.55 13.91
N GLU A 139 4.74 17.22 14.82
CA GLU A 139 3.43 17.87 14.98
C GLU A 139 2.52 17.80 13.74
N LYS A 140 2.79 16.90 12.80
CA LYS A 140 2.05 16.76 11.56
C LYS A 140 0.88 15.78 11.67
N LYS A 141 -0.14 16.00 10.84
CA LYS A 141 -1.19 15.02 10.57
C LYS A 141 -0.77 14.15 9.39
N VAL A 142 -0.74 12.86 9.60
CA VAL A 142 -0.30 11.87 8.61
C VAL A 142 -1.42 10.89 8.27
N LEU A 143 -1.54 10.54 7.01
CA LEU A 143 -2.36 9.43 6.53
C LEU A 143 -1.43 8.32 6.02
N ASP A 144 -1.55 7.13 6.59
CA ASP A 144 -0.99 5.89 6.04
C ASP A 144 -2.08 5.23 5.19
N LEU A 145 -1.97 5.37 3.86
CA LEU A 145 -3.01 5.00 2.89
C LEU A 145 -2.70 3.66 2.24
N GLY A 146 -3.63 2.69 2.36
CA GLY A 146 -3.36 1.29 2.03
C GLY A 146 -2.33 0.73 2.99
N CYS A 147 -2.54 0.93 4.29
CA CYS A 147 -1.51 0.81 5.32
C CYS A 147 -1.04 -0.63 5.57
N GLY A 148 -1.83 -1.67 5.23
CA GLY A 148 -1.49 -3.06 5.50
C GLY A 148 -1.06 -3.29 6.95
N ALA A 149 0.21 -3.62 7.17
CA ALA A 149 0.79 -3.81 8.51
C ALA A 149 0.85 -2.52 9.36
N GLY A 150 0.65 -1.33 8.77
CA GLY A 150 0.71 -0.04 9.47
C GLY A 150 2.10 0.45 9.79
N ILE A 151 3.15 -0.12 9.20
CA ILE A 151 4.55 0.19 9.51
C ILE A 151 4.86 1.67 9.31
N LEU A 152 4.41 2.27 8.21
CA LEU A 152 4.70 3.67 7.87
C LEU A 152 3.99 4.64 8.82
N GLY A 153 2.74 4.34 9.19
CA GLY A 153 2.00 5.14 10.17
C GLY A 153 2.59 5.04 11.58
N ILE A 154 3.02 3.85 12.00
CA ILE A 154 3.73 3.64 13.27
C ILE A 154 5.03 4.44 13.27
N GLU A 155 5.81 4.38 12.17
CA GLU A 155 7.02 5.16 12.02
C GLU A 155 6.76 6.66 12.13
N ALA A 156 5.70 7.16 11.48
CA ALA A 156 5.29 8.56 11.57
C ALA A 156 5.00 8.99 13.02
N LEU A 157 4.36 8.14 13.83
CA LEU A 157 4.16 8.39 15.26
C LEU A 157 5.48 8.47 16.02
N LEU A 158 6.40 7.54 15.78
CA LEU A 158 7.73 7.53 16.39
C LEU A 158 8.57 8.76 15.99
N LEU A 159 8.32 9.32 14.80
CA LEU A 159 8.94 10.56 14.32
C LEU A 159 8.27 11.84 14.88
N GLY A 160 7.24 11.71 15.71
CA GLY A 160 6.60 12.82 16.43
C GLY A 160 5.40 13.45 15.73
N SER A 161 4.70 12.70 14.88
CA SER A 161 3.44 13.16 14.31
C SER A 161 2.37 13.31 15.39
N SER A 162 1.58 14.40 15.32
CA SER A 162 0.52 14.69 16.27
C SER A 162 -0.75 13.87 16.04
N CYS A 163 -0.93 13.36 14.83
CA CYS A 163 -2.08 12.55 14.47
C CYS A 163 -1.72 11.64 13.30
N VAL A 164 -2.07 10.35 13.40
CA VAL A 164 -1.94 9.39 12.30
C VAL A 164 -3.25 8.65 12.08
N HIS A 165 -3.73 8.70 10.85
CA HIS A 165 -4.85 7.87 10.43
C HIS A 165 -4.34 6.72 9.56
N PHE A 166 -4.79 5.52 9.88
CA PHE A 166 -4.52 4.30 9.13
C PHE A 166 -5.73 3.98 8.27
N GLN A 167 -5.52 3.77 6.99
CA GLN A 167 -6.60 3.39 6.08
C GLN A 167 -6.21 2.16 5.29
N ASP A 168 -7.09 1.15 5.26
CA ASP A 168 -6.95 -0.03 4.39
C ASP A 168 -8.32 -0.44 3.84
N TYR A 169 -8.34 -1.16 2.72
CA TYR A 169 -9.57 -1.62 2.12
C TYR A 169 -10.29 -2.64 2.99
N ASN A 170 -9.54 -3.58 3.55
CA ASN A 170 -10.07 -4.72 4.29
C ASN A 170 -10.09 -4.46 5.81
N LYS A 171 -11.26 -4.56 6.42
CA LYS A 171 -11.44 -4.41 7.86
C LYS A 171 -10.60 -5.40 8.67
N ASP A 172 -10.50 -6.65 8.22
CA ASP A 172 -9.70 -7.68 8.87
C ASP A 172 -8.21 -7.34 8.89
N VAL A 173 -7.69 -6.70 7.83
CA VAL A 173 -6.31 -6.21 7.81
C VAL A 173 -6.10 -5.21 8.95
N LEU A 174 -7.00 -4.26 9.12
CA LEU A 174 -6.89 -3.28 10.21
C LEU A 174 -7.00 -3.93 11.58
N THR A 175 -8.01 -4.75 11.81
CA THR A 175 -8.30 -5.29 13.16
C THR A 175 -7.34 -6.39 13.60
N LYS A 176 -6.82 -7.21 12.68
CA LYS A 176 -5.99 -8.39 13.00
C LYS A 176 -4.51 -8.17 12.74
N PHE A 177 -4.16 -7.12 12.01
CA PHE A 177 -2.78 -6.85 11.65
C PHE A 177 -2.35 -5.44 12.04
N THR A 178 -2.92 -4.39 11.46
CA THR A 178 -2.51 -3.00 11.68
C THR A 178 -2.62 -2.58 13.15
N MET A 179 -3.79 -2.78 13.77
CA MET A 179 -4.05 -2.38 15.15
C MET A 179 -3.18 -3.16 16.14
N VAL A 180 -2.96 -4.47 15.86
CA VAL A 180 -2.09 -5.31 16.70
C VAL A 180 -0.65 -4.78 16.64
N ASN A 181 -0.16 -4.47 15.43
CA ASN A 181 1.18 -3.90 15.27
C ASN A 181 1.30 -2.51 15.92
N TYR A 182 0.25 -1.70 15.83
CA TYR A 182 0.20 -0.42 16.55
C TYR A 182 0.34 -0.63 18.08
N GLU A 183 -0.43 -1.55 18.66
CA GLU A 183 -0.34 -1.85 20.10
C GLU A 183 1.04 -2.37 20.53
N LEU A 184 1.72 -3.15 19.67
CA LEU A 184 3.07 -3.64 19.93
C LEU A 184 4.10 -2.51 20.12
N ASN A 185 3.89 -1.39 19.41
CA ASN A 185 4.86 -0.30 19.34
C ASN A 185 4.44 0.94 20.16
N CYS A 186 3.13 1.19 20.26
CA CYS A 186 2.56 2.44 20.76
C CYS A 186 1.54 2.23 21.89
N GLY A 187 1.15 0.98 22.18
CA GLY A 187 0.26 0.67 23.30
C GLY A 187 0.92 0.92 24.64
N SER A 188 0.14 1.36 25.64
CA SER A 188 0.61 1.58 27.01
C SER A 188 1.21 0.28 27.55
N SER A 189 2.53 0.18 27.55
CA SER A 189 3.23 -0.93 28.18
C SER A 189 3.47 -0.58 29.64
N ASP A 190 3.11 -1.52 30.56
CA ASP A 190 3.58 -1.52 31.95
C ASP A 190 5.12 -1.68 32.07
N LYS A 191 5.84 -1.46 30.98
CA LYS A 191 7.31 -1.47 30.95
C LYS A 191 7.81 -0.12 31.43
N GLU A 192 8.08 -0.01 32.73
CA GLU A 192 8.94 1.03 33.27
C GLU A 192 10.29 1.01 32.52
N GLY A 193 10.52 2.00 31.66
CA GLY A 193 11.82 2.27 31.05
C GLY A 193 11.77 2.75 29.61
N ASP A 194 12.08 4.01 29.42
CA ASP A 194 12.70 4.67 28.25
C ASP A 194 12.00 4.73 26.86
N ARG A 195 10.83 4.16 26.63
CA ARG A 195 10.06 4.52 25.44
C ARG A 195 9.08 5.63 25.80
N GLN A 196 9.26 6.81 25.25
CA GLN A 196 8.22 7.85 25.25
C GLN A 196 7.05 7.31 24.42
N ASP A 197 5.89 7.12 25.06
CA ASP A 197 4.67 6.79 24.33
C ASP A 197 4.44 7.87 23.26
N PRO A 198 4.20 7.47 22.00
CA PRO A 198 3.90 8.45 20.96
C PRO A 198 2.59 9.16 21.32
N VAL A 199 2.66 10.48 21.46
CA VAL A 199 1.57 11.34 21.96
C VAL A 199 0.49 11.60 20.88
N GLY A 200 0.59 11.01 19.70
CA GLY A 200 -0.30 11.27 18.56
C GLY A 200 -1.68 10.62 18.68
N ALA A 201 -2.73 11.34 18.29
CA ALA A 201 -4.06 10.76 18.13
C ALA A 201 -4.06 9.77 16.95
N VAL A 202 -4.76 8.64 17.08
CA VAL A 202 -4.85 7.64 16.03
C VAL A 202 -6.30 7.34 15.67
N LYS A 203 -6.55 7.03 14.39
CA LYS A 203 -7.81 6.53 13.88
C LYS A 203 -7.57 5.48 12.81
N PHE A 204 -8.53 4.58 12.67
CA PHE A 204 -8.48 3.49 11.70
C PHE A 204 -9.73 3.51 10.84
N TYR A 205 -9.55 3.45 9.52
CA TYR A 205 -10.62 3.49 8.53
C TYR A 205 -10.52 2.33 7.56
N SER A 206 -11.54 1.48 7.51
CA SER A 206 -11.63 0.44 6.47
C SER A 206 -12.45 0.92 5.27
N GLY A 207 -12.31 0.21 4.14
CA GLY A 207 -13.17 0.37 2.97
C GLY A 207 -12.55 1.13 1.80
N ASP A 208 -13.35 1.35 0.78
CA ASP A 208 -12.95 1.97 -0.48
C ASP A 208 -12.51 3.43 -0.33
N TRP A 209 -11.52 3.84 -1.10
CA TRP A 209 -10.95 5.20 -1.07
C TRP A 209 -11.96 6.30 -1.37
N GLY A 210 -12.91 6.06 -2.29
CA GLY A 210 -13.98 7.01 -2.58
C GLY A 210 -14.87 7.21 -1.35
N SER A 211 -15.31 6.10 -0.74
CA SER A 211 -16.11 6.12 0.47
C SER A 211 -15.37 6.72 1.67
N PHE A 212 -14.08 6.42 1.84
CA PHE A 212 -13.22 7.06 2.83
C PHE A 212 -13.13 8.57 2.60
N THR A 213 -12.96 8.99 1.35
CA THR A 213 -12.86 10.39 0.98
C THR A 213 -14.13 11.18 1.33
N GLU A 214 -15.30 10.56 1.24
CA GLU A 214 -16.57 11.19 1.66
C GLU A 214 -16.74 11.19 3.18
N LYS A 215 -16.38 10.11 3.86
CA LYS A 215 -16.63 9.94 5.29
C LYS A 215 -15.64 10.70 6.17
N CYS A 216 -14.35 10.62 5.89
CA CYS A 216 -13.33 11.33 6.64
C CYS A 216 -13.25 12.79 6.17
N HIS A 217 -13.38 13.74 7.08
CA HIS A 217 -13.30 15.17 6.75
C HIS A 217 -11.94 15.79 7.03
N ASP A 218 -11.03 15.02 7.66
CA ASP A 218 -9.67 15.47 7.94
C ASP A 218 -8.86 15.65 6.66
N LYS A 219 -7.89 16.56 6.72
CA LYS A 219 -6.81 16.71 5.74
C LYS A 219 -5.48 16.45 6.42
N TYR A 220 -4.46 16.15 5.62
CA TYR A 220 -3.18 15.67 6.08
C TYR A 220 -2.04 16.50 5.52
N ASP A 221 -1.07 16.79 6.36
CA ASP A 221 0.21 17.39 5.95
C ASP A 221 1.03 16.40 5.10
N LEU A 222 0.97 15.11 5.48
CA LEU A 222 1.67 14.03 4.79
C LEU A 222 0.71 12.88 4.49
N ILE A 223 0.82 12.33 3.30
CA ILE A 223 0.19 11.05 2.92
C ILE A 223 1.32 10.09 2.56
N LEU A 224 1.40 8.98 3.28
CA LEU A 224 2.32 7.88 3.01
C LEU A 224 1.55 6.77 2.33
N THR A 225 2.10 6.19 1.26
CA THR A 225 1.45 5.08 0.58
C THR A 225 2.49 4.21 -0.12
N SER A 226 2.33 2.89 -0.02
CA SER A 226 3.22 1.94 -0.68
C SER A 226 2.45 0.85 -1.40
N GLU A 227 2.88 0.48 -2.61
CA GLU A 227 2.33 -0.61 -3.43
C GLU A 227 0.84 -0.44 -3.81
N THR A 228 0.32 0.81 -3.86
CA THR A 228 -1.10 1.12 -4.10
C THR A 228 -1.45 1.44 -5.55
N ILE A 229 -0.44 1.56 -6.43
CA ILE A 229 -0.63 1.90 -7.85
C ILE A 229 -0.47 0.70 -8.80
N TYR A 230 -0.78 -0.51 -8.33
CA TYR A 230 -0.68 -1.74 -9.12
C TYR A 230 -1.78 -1.86 -10.20
N SER A 231 -2.93 -1.18 -10.03
CA SER A 231 -4.05 -1.17 -10.98
C SER A 231 -4.33 0.24 -11.50
N THR A 232 -4.31 0.40 -12.81
CA THR A 232 -4.59 1.68 -13.48
C THR A 232 -6.04 2.16 -13.27
N HIS A 233 -6.99 1.26 -13.00
CA HIS A 233 -8.39 1.59 -12.74
C HIS A 233 -8.58 2.47 -11.50
N ASN A 234 -7.66 2.41 -10.55
CA ASN A 234 -7.74 3.16 -9.30
C ASN A 234 -7.03 4.53 -9.35
N TYR A 235 -6.32 4.87 -10.44
CA TYR A 235 -5.51 6.09 -10.51
C TYR A 235 -6.34 7.37 -10.34
N ALA A 236 -7.45 7.49 -11.04
CA ALA A 236 -8.33 8.66 -10.93
C ALA A 236 -8.89 8.81 -9.51
N LYS A 237 -9.31 7.70 -8.88
CA LYS A 237 -9.81 7.68 -7.51
C LYS A 237 -8.73 8.10 -6.51
N LEU A 238 -7.50 7.62 -6.69
CA LEU A 238 -6.36 7.97 -5.84
C LEU A 238 -5.97 9.45 -5.97
N LEU A 239 -5.95 10.00 -7.19
CA LEU A 239 -5.68 11.43 -7.43
C LEU A 239 -6.79 12.32 -6.85
N GLU A 240 -8.05 11.90 -6.91
CA GLU A 240 -9.16 12.61 -6.28
C GLU A 240 -9.04 12.59 -4.75
N LEU A 241 -8.63 11.46 -4.16
CA LEU A 241 -8.34 11.36 -2.74
C LEU A 241 -7.21 12.32 -2.35
N PHE A 242 -6.11 12.36 -3.09
CA PHE A 242 -5.03 13.31 -2.82
C PHE A 242 -5.51 14.75 -2.90
N ASP A 243 -6.35 15.09 -3.88
CA ASP A 243 -6.89 16.45 -4.00
C ASP A 243 -7.77 16.83 -2.82
N ARG A 244 -8.58 15.95 -2.34
CA ARG A 244 -9.51 16.24 -1.24
C ARG A 244 -8.86 16.16 0.14
N LYS A 245 -7.80 15.35 0.29
CA LYS A 245 -7.21 15.01 1.59
C LYS A 245 -5.87 15.65 1.88
N LEU A 246 -5.13 16.11 0.87
CA LEU A 246 -3.85 16.76 1.08
C LEU A 246 -4.04 18.23 1.48
N GLU A 247 -3.39 18.66 2.56
CA GLU A 247 -3.36 20.06 2.94
C GLU A 247 -2.61 20.93 1.91
N THR A 248 -2.84 22.25 1.99
CA THR A 248 -2.07 23.22 1.21
C THR A 248 -0.61 23.17 1.66
N GLY A 249 0.31 22.87 0.72
CA GLY A 249 1.72 22.65 1.02
C GLY A 249 2.06 21.26 1.56
N GLY A 250 1.07 20.37 1.67
CA GLY A 250 1.28 18.97 2.04
C GLY A 250 2.02 18.16 0.98
N VAL A 251 2.49 17.00 1.36
CA VAL A 251 3.31 16.10 0.52
C VAL A 251 2.72 14.69 0.56
N VAL A 252 2.69 14.03 -0.61
CA VAL A 252 2.50 12.58 -0.71
C VAL A 252 3.86 11.94 -0.99
N TYR A 253 4.23 10.93 -0.20
CA TYR A 253 5.32 10.02 -0.50
C TYR A 253 4.74 8.68 -0.94
N LEU A 254 4.98 8.31 -2.19
CA LEU A 254 4.48 7.10 -2.81
C LEU A 254 5.64 6.20 -3.21
N ALA A 255 5.70 5.00 -2.62
CA ALA A 255 6.68 3.98 -2.99
C ALA A 255 6.02 2.85 -3.79
N ALA A 256 6.58 2.51 -4.95
CA ALA A 256 5.98 1.52 -5.82
C ALA A 256 7.00 0.86 -6.76
N LYS A 257 6.63 -0.26 -7.34
CA LYS A 257 7.34 -0.89 -8.45
C LYS A 257 7.18 -0.04 -9.71
N THR A 258 8.24 0.02 -10.53
CA THR A 258 8.15 0.71 -11.83
C THR A 258 7.10 0.08 -12.74
N TYR A 259 6.85 -1.22 -12.57
CA TYR A 259 5.84 -1.99 -13.29
C TYR A 259 5.36 -3.20 -12.47
N TYR A 260 4.06 -3.44 -12.47
CA TYR A 260 3.42 -4.60 -11.82
C TYR A 260 2.99 -5.61 -12.89
N PHE A 261 3.74 -6.70 -13.00
CA PHE A 261 3.44 -7.77 -13.94
C PHE A 261 2.10 -8.43 -13.60
N GLY A 262 1.29 -8.66 -14.61
CA GLY A 262 -0.03 -9.32 -14.50
C GLY A 262 -1.19 -8.39 -14.13
N VAL A 263 -0.95 -7.23 -13.52
CA VAL A 263 -2.01 -6.26 -13.14
C VAL A 263 -1.90 -4.92 -13.86
N GLY A 264 -0.74 -4.62 -14.45
CA GLY A 264 -0.57 -3.58 -15.47
C GLY A 264 -0.35 -2.15 -14.96
N GLY A 265 -0.30 -1.90 -13.64
CA GLY A 265 0.03 -0.60 -13.08
C GLY A 265 1.54 -0.37 -12.93
N GLY A 266 1.91 0.78 -12.36
CA GLY A 266 3.30 1.12 -12.04
C GLY A 266 3.61 2.61 -12.12
N VAL A 267 4.82 2.96 -11.65
CA VAL A 267 5.22 4.37 -11.48
C VAL A 267 5.08 5.17 -12.76
N ARG A 268 5.55 4.67 -13.91
CA ARG A 268 5.52 5.44 -15.17
C ARG A 268 4.11 5.77 -15.66
N LEU A 269 3.18 4.82 -15.49
CA LEU A 269 1.78 5.04 -15.85
C LEU A 269 1.10 6.00 -14.87
N PHE A 270 1.48 5.94 -13.59
CA PHE A 270 0.92 6.85 -12.60
C PHE A 270 1.45 8.28 -12.77
N GLU A 271 2.74 8.47 -13.09
CA GLU A 271 3.31 9.78 -13.47
C GLU A 271 2.55 10.39 -14.65
N ALA A 272 2.29 9.60 -15.69
CA ALA A 272 1.50 10.06 -16.84
C ALA A 272 0.05 10.45 -16.43
N ALA A 273 -0.56 9.72 -15.48
CA ALA A 273 -1.87 10.07 -14.96
C ALA A 273 -1.84 11.38 -14.14
N ILE A 274 -0.79 11.60 -13.33
CA ILE A 274 -0.58 12.87 -12.60
C ILE A 274 -0.44 14.04 -13.58
N ASP A 275 0.32 13.86 -14.67
CA ASP A 275 0.53 14.89 -15.68
C ASP A 275 -0.77 15.23 -16.43
N ALA A 276 -1.56 14.21 -16.77
CA ALA A 276 -2.87 14.36 -17.40
C ALA A 276 -3.90 15.03 -16.49
N ASP A 277 -3.90 14.73 -15.20
CA ASP A 277 -4.75 15.34 -14.18
C ASP A 277 -4.45 16.85 -14.01
N GLY A 278 -3.17 17.19 -13.99
CA GLY A 278 -2.71 18.58 -13.99
C GLY A 278 -2.73 19.30 -12.65
N ARG A 279 -3.34 18.76 -11.59
CA ARG A 279 -3.42 19.36 -10.24
C ARG A 279 -2.12 19.22 -9.45
N PHE A 280 -1.33 18.20 -9.77
CA PHE A 280 -0.12 17.85 -9.03
C PHE A 280 1.13 17.93 -9.90
N ARG A 281 2.26 18.02 -9.22
CA ARG A 281 3.60 17.76 -9.76
C ARG A 281 4.18 16.55 -9.05
N HIS A 282 5.05 15.83 -9.71
CA HIS A 282 5.76 14.69 -9.16
C HIS A 282 7.26 14.83 -9.32
N GLU A 283 8.01 14.22 -8.42
CA GLU A 283 9.47 14.19 -8.41
C GLU A 283 9.93 12.81 -7.97
N LEU A 284 10.82 12.18 -8.74
CA LEU A 284 11.49 10.94 -8.34
C LEU A 284 12.57 11.28 -7.30
N VAL A 285 12.38 10.85 -6.04
CA VAL A 285 13.28 11.18 -4.94
C VAL A 285 14.17 10.02 -4.50
N TRP A 286 13.83 8.79 -4.89
CA TRP A 286 14.62 7.60 -4.62
C TRP A 286 14.34 6.49 -5.64
N LYS A 287 15.35 5.65 -5.89
CA LYS A 287 15.22 4.41 -6.69
C LYS A 287 16.12 3.32 -6.16
N CYS A 288 15.65 2.07 -6.18
CA CYS A 288 16.48 0.94 -5.78
C CYS A 288 17.65 0.71 -6.76
N ALA A 289 18.80 0.29 -6.22
CA ALA A 289 20.00 0.04 -7.00
C ALA A 289 19.97 -1.29 -7.76
N SER A 290 19.28 -2.32 -7.24
CA SER A 290 19.30 -3.70 -7.77
C SER A 290 17.97 -4.41 -7.56
N GLY A 291 17.78 -5.55 -8.22
CA GLY A 291 16.57 -6.37 -8.12
C GLY A 291 15.38 -5.78 -8.86
N VAL A 292 14.17 -6.07 -8.38
CA VAL A 292 12.92 -5.49 -8.91
C VAL A 292 12.98 -3.98 -8.78
N LYS A 293 12.74 -3.27 -9.87
CA LYS A 293 12.85 -1.82 -9.89
C LYS A 293 11.72 -1.19 -9.07
N ARG A 294 12.11 -0.52 -7.99
CA ARG A 294 11.21 0.20 -7.08
C ARG A 294 11.67 1.64 -6.97
N GLU A 295 10.74 2.54 -6.81
CA GLU A 295 10.97 3.98 -6.80
C GLU A 295 10.08 4.65 -5.75
N ILE A 296 10.56 5.78 -5.22
CA ILE A 296 9.77 6.68 -4.36
C ILE A 296 9.56 7.98 -5.11
N VAL A 297 8.30 8.35 -5.23
CA VAL A 297 7.84 9.57 -5.88
C VAL A 297 7.28 10.52 -4.83
N ARG A 298 7.78 11.74 -4.81
CA ARG A 298 7.26 12.84 -4.02
C ARG A 298 6.24 13.60 -4.86
N ILE A 299 5.01 13.74 -4.36
CA ILE A 299 3.91 14.40 -5.08
C ILE A 299 3.46 15.61 -4.27
N THR A 300 3.29 16.75 -4.93
CA THR A 300 2.81 18.00 -4.31
C THR A 300 1.83 18.71 -5.23
N ARG A 301 0.99 19.60 -4.68
CA ARG A 301 0.13 20.47 -5.49
C ARG A 301 0.97 21.42 -6.36
N LYS A 302 0.46 21.76 -7.55
CA LYS A 302 1.00 22.81 -8.41
C LYS A 302 0.74 24.19 -7.85
#